data_80525c7a5ef33d2990bccc57a18b5804
#
_entry.id   80525c7a5ef33d2990bccc57a18b5804
#
_cell.length_a   1.000
_cell.length_b   1.000
_cell.length_c   1.000
_cell.angle_alpha   90.00
_cell.angle_beta   90.00
_cell.angle_gamma   90.00
#
_symmetry.space_group_name_H-M   'P 1'
#
loop_
_entity.id
_entity.type
_entity.pdbx_description
1 polymer ?
#
loop_
_entity_poly.entity_id
_entity_poly.type
_entity_poly.pdbx_seq_one_letter_code
_entity_poly.pdbx_strand_id
1 'polypeptide(L)'
;MTRLIRNSVILLKIDAVYGEDAAPSGAGDALLASNLSINPLNAQNQSRDVIRQFLGNSEQLVGTRYKEVGFDLELVGSGTPGTPPAWGKALRACGFAETILATTRVDYTPISTSFESACIYWYDDGVLHKLFGARGTA
;
A
#
# COMPACT_ATOMS: atom_id res chain seq x y z
N MET A 1 2.07 -25.53 -10.03
CA MET A 1 0.66 -25.29 -9.68
C MET A 1 0.22 -23.99 -10.35
N THR A 2 -0.85 -23.99 -11.12
CA THR A 2 -1.36 -22.79 -11.80
C THR A 2 -2.14 -21.97 -10.79
N ARG A 3 -1.79 -20.71 -10.57
CA ARG A 3 -2.52 -19.81 -9.65
C ARG A 3 -3.76 -19.24 -10.32
N LEU A 4 -4.85 -19.18 -9.58
CA LEU A 4 -6.12 -18.59 -10.02
C LEU A 4 -6.16 -17.11 -9.61
N ILE A 5 -5.85 -16.20 -10.51
CA ILE A 5 -5.82 -14.74 -10.29
C ILE A 5 -7.17 -14.20 -9.76
N ARG A 6 -8.27 -14.86 -10.05
CA ARG A 6 -9.60 -14.45 -9.56
C ARG A 6 -9.83 -14.71 -8.06
N ASN A 7 -8.99 -15.51 -7.41
CA ASN A 7 -9.07 -15.81 -5.97
C ASN A 7 -8.11 -14.89 -5.19
N SER A 8 -8.29 -13.59 -5.34
CA SER A 8 -7.45 -12.58 -4.71
C SER A 8 -8.28 -11.65 -3.83
N VAL A 9 -7.75 -11.31 -2.67
CA VAL A 9 -8.36 -10.37 -1.70
C VAL A 9 -7.29 -9.41 -1.21
N ILE A 10 -7.65 -8.13 -1.09
CA ILE A 10 -6.80 -7.10 -0.50
C ILE A 10 -7.41 -6.65 0.82
N LEU A 11 -6.58 -6.62 1.86
CA LEU A 11 -6.91 -6.08 3.17
C LEU A 11 -5.99 -4.89 3.43
N LEU A 12 -6.54 -3.79 3.93
CA LEU A 12 -5.79 -2.59 4.28
C LEU A 12 -6.19 -2.08 5.65
N LYS A 13 -5.20 -1.87 6.51
CA LYS A 13 -5.39 -1.31 7.85
C LYS A 13 -4.30 -0.29 8.14
N ILE A 14 -4.66 0.80 8.79
CA ILE A 14 -3.71 1.83 9.22
C ILE A 14 -2.83 1.25 10.33
N ASP A 15 -1.53 1.50 10.25
CA ASP A 15 -0.56 1.08 11.24
C ASP A 15 -0.68 1.92 12.51
N ALA A 16 -0.62 1.29 13.67
CA ALA A 16 -0.50 2.01 14.95
C ALA A 16 0.94 2.53 15.15
N VAL A 17 1.91 1.74 14.70
CA VAL A 17 3.34 2.08 14.71
C VAL A 17 3.88 1.81 13.31
N TYR A 18 4.66 2.75 12.79
CA TYR A 18 5.21 2.66 11.43
C TYR A 18 5.99 1.36 11.21
N GLY A 19 5.57 0.60 10.20
CA GLY A 19 6.25 -0.61 9.78
C GLY A 19 6.00 -1.86 10.63
N GLU A 20 5.11 -1.78 11.64
CA GLU A 20 4.65 -2.94 12.39
C GLU A 20 3.45 -3.62 11.70
N ASP A 21 3.23 -4.88 12.05
CA ASP A 21 2.11 -5.65 11.52
C ASP A 21 0.80 -5.25 12.22
N ALA A 22 -0.02 -4.48 11.54
CA ALA A 22 -1.35 -4.08 12.04
C ALA A 22 -2.37 -5.22 12.03
N ALA A 23 -2.01 -6.39 11.48
CA ALA A 23 -2.85 -7.58 11.38
C ALA A 23 -4.26 -7.27 10.83
N PRO A 24 -4.40 -6.81 9.57
CA PRO A 24 -5.70 -6.54 8.98
C PRO A 24 -6.56 -7.80 8.93
N SER A 25 -7.85 -7.65 9.20
CA SER A 25 -8.82 -8.74 9.24
C SER A 25 -9.80 -8.68 8.06
N GLY A 26 -10.24 -9.83 7.57
CA GLY A 26 -11.20 -9.91 6.46
C GLY A 26 -12.56 -9.26 6.76
N ALA A 27 -12.95 -9.19 8.03
CA ALA A 27 -14.27 -8.67 8.43
C ALA A 27 -14.38 -7.14 8.39
N GLY A 28 -13.27 -6.41 8.60
CA GLY A 28 -13.30 -4.94 8.72
C GLY A 28 -12.35 -4.20 7.80
N ASP A 29 -11.42 -4.91 7.16
CA ASP A 29 -10.31 -4.28 6.44
C ASP A 29 -10.23 -4.72 4.97
N ALA A 30 -11.19 -5.55 4.51
CA ALA A 30 -11.28 -5.97 3.13
C ALA A 30 -11.69 -4.80 2.23
N LEU A 31 -10.98 -4.64 1.11
CA LEU A 31 -11.26 -3.66 0.09
C LEU A 31 -11.68 -4.33 -1.21
N LEU A 32 -12.71 -3.77 -1.85
CA LEU A 32 -13.09 -4.13 -3.20
C LEU A 32 -12.17 -3.38 -4.15
N ALA A 33 -11.16 -4.06 -4.65
CA ALA A 33 -10.14 -3.50 -5.52
C ALA A 33 -10.11 -4.20 -6.87
N SER A 34 -9.69 -3.48 -7.89
CA SER A 34 -9.44 -3.98 -9.25
C SER A 34 -8.02 -3.60 -9.71
N ASN A 35 -7.59 -4.16 -10.85
CA ASN A 35 -6.31 -3.85 -11.49
C ASN A 35 -5.09 -3.95 -10.57
N LEU A 36 -5.03 -5.00 -9.74
CA LEU A 36 -3.90 -5.22 -8.84
C LEU A 36 -2.59 -5.39 -9.63
N SER A 37 -1.65 -4.49 -9.39
CA SER A 37 -0.30 -4.50 -9.93
C SER A 37 0.71 -4.57 -8.79
N ILE A 38 1.63 -5.52 -8.87
CA ILE A 38 2.62 -5.76 -7.82
C ILE A 38 4.01 -5.73 -8.44
N ASN A 39 4.85 -4.82 -7.97
CA ASN A 39 6.27 -4.80 -8.26
C ASN A 39 7.03 -5.20 -6.98
N PRO A 40 7.49 -6.46 -6.87
CA PRO A 40 8.04 -6.99 -5.62
C PRO A 40 9.41 -6.42 -5.26
N LEU A 41 10.11 -5.85 -6.23
CA LEU A 41 11.42 -5.26 -6.01
C LEU A 41 11.66 -4.12 -7.02
N ASN A 42 11.64 -2.92 -6.53
CA ASN A 42 12.14 -1.75 -7.24
C ASN A 42 13.44 -1.31 -6.56
N ALA A 43 14.55 -1.32 -7.30
CA ALA A 43 15.87 -0.99 -6.79
C ALA A 43 16.56 -0.02 -7.74
N GLN A 44 17.10 1.05 -7.19
CA GLN A 44 17.99 1.93 -7.93
C GLN A 44 19.40 1.35 -7.86
N ASN A 45 19.85 0.77 -8.96
CA ASN A 45 21.21 0.28 -9.08
C ASN A 45 22.12 1.40 -9.58
N GLN A 46 23.21 1.63 -8.87
CA GLN A 46 24.23 2.58 -9.27
C GLN A 46 25.46 1.82 -9.77
N SER A 47 25.84 2.06 -11.01
CA SER A 47 27.06 1.51 -11.58
C SER A 47 28.27 2.20 -10.95
N ARG A 48 29.21 1.42 -10.48
CA ARG A 48 30.50 1.90 -9.99
C ARG A 48 31.53 1.82 -11.12
N ASP A 49 31.60 2.88 -11.89
CA ASP A 49 32.52 2.99 -13.04
C ASP A 49 33.92 3.37 -12.54
N VAL A 50 34.72 2.40 -12.23
CA VAL A 50 36.09 2.56 -11.76
C VAL A 50 37.04 2.08 -12.87
N ILE A 51 38.07 2.86 -13.18
CA ILE A 51 39.13 2.45 -14.11
C ILE A 51 39.85 1.23 -13.49
N ARG A 52 39.80 0.10 -14.19
CA ARG A 52 40.41 -1.17 -13.79
C ARG A 52 41.36 -1.67 -14.88
N GLN A 53 42.34 -2.46 -14.45
CA GLN A 53 43.31 -3.10 -15.33
C GLN A 53 42.73 -4.24 -16.19
N PHE A 54 41.52 -4.67 -15.89
CA PHE A 54 40.91 -5.85 -16.51
C PHE A 54 39.66 -5.45 -17.31
N LEU A 55 39.49 -6.08 -18.45
CA LEU A 55 38.28 -6.04 -19.23
C LEU A 55 37.20 -6.87 -18.51
N GLY A 56 36.26 -6.23 -17.84
CA GLY A 56 35.19 -6.87 -17.13
C GLY A 56 34.06 -5.90 -16.82
N ASN A 57 32.90 -6.43 -16.44
CA ASN A 57 31.76 -5.61 -16.06
C ASN A 57 32.02 -4.89 -14.72
N SER A 58 31.55 -3.65 -14.60
CA SER A 58 31.62 -2.88 -13.35
C SER A 58 30.65 -3.41 -12.33
N GLU A 59 31.04 -3.34 -11.05
CA GLU A 59 30.15 -3.69 -9.93
C GLU A 59 28.93 -2.75 -9.89
N GLN A 60 27.78 -3.33 -9.65
CA GLN A 60 26.57 -2.56 -9.38
C GLN A 60 26.31 -2.50 -7.88
N LEU A 61 26.19 -1.30 -7.34
CA LEU A 61 25.78 -1.08 -5.98
C LEU A 61 24.24 -0.97 -5.95
N VAL A 62 23.62 -1.80 -5.14
CA VAL A 62 22.18 -1.74 -4.92
C VAL A 62 21.89 -0.63 -3.93
N GLY A 63 21.20 0.42 -4.37
CA GLY A 63 20.76 1.54 -3.55
C GLY A 63 19.46 1.22 -2.79
N THR A 64 18.61 2.23 -2.65
CA THR A 64 17.32 2.11 -1.96
C THR A 64 16.42 1.09 -2.66
N ARG A 65 15.86 0.19 -1.87
CA ARG A 65 14.92 -0.85 -2.33
C ARG A 65 13.55 -0.59 -1.73
N TYR A 66 12.52 -0.70 -2.55
CA TYR A 66 11.13 -0.63 -2.10
C TYR A 66 10.26 -1.57 -2.92
N LYS A 67 9.10 -1.88 -2.36
CA LYS A 67 8.04 -2.64 -3.04
C LYS A 67 6.93 -1.68 -3.42
N GLU A 68 6.30 -1.94 -4.54
CA GLU A 68 5.22 -1.11 -5.05
C GLU A 68 3.99 -1.99 -5.30
N VAL A 69 2.84 -1.52 -4.82
CA VAL A 69 1.55 -2.17 -5.02
C VAL A 69 0.58 -1.11 -5.50
N GLY A 70 0.04 -1.30 -6.68
CA GLY A 70 -0.99 -0.45 -7.27
C GLY A 70 -2.30 -1.20 -7.40
N PHE A 71 -3.41 -0.54 -7.10
CA PHE A 71 -4.76 -1.06 -7.27
C PHE A 71 -5.76 0.08 -7.41
N ASP A 72 -6.87 -0.18 -8.08
CA ASP A 72 -7.97 0.76 -8.24
C ASP A 72 -9.07 0.43 -7.23
N LEU A 73 -9.65 1.46 -6.62
CA LEU A 73 -10.76 1.34 -5.66
C LEU A 73 -12.01 2.02 -6.19
N GLU A 74 -13.16 1.37 -5.99
CA GLU A 74 -14.44 2.01 -6.24
C GLU A 74 -14.79 3.00 -5.12
N LEU A 75 -15.11 4.24 -5.49
CA LEU A 75 -15.54 5.27 -4.56
C LEU A 75 -17.02 5.13 -4.23
N VAL A 76 -17.32 4.29 -3.25
CA VAL A 76 -18.69 4.06 -2.77
C VAL A 76 -18.84 4.62 -1.36
N GLY A 77 -19.92 5.30 -1.09
CA GLY A 77 -20.24 5.79 0.26
C GLY A 77 -20.51 4.64 1.24
N SER A 78 -20.36 4.92 2.53
CA SER A 78 -20.63 3.94 3.61
C SER A 78 -22.11 3.59 3.77
N GLY A 79 -23.02 4.35 3.12
CA GLY A 79 -24.47 4.21 3.27
C GLY A 79 -25.05 4.86 4.54
N THR A 80 -24.20 5.30 5.45
CA THR A 80 -24.62 5.96 6.70
C THR A 80 -23.89 7.30 6.85
N PRO A 81 -24.59 8.44 7.01
CA PRO A 81 -23.96 9.73 7.20
C PRO A 81 -23.03 9.76 8.41
N GLY A 82 -21.85 10.36 8.26
CA GLY A 82 -20.84 10.44 9.32
C GLY A 82 -20.08 9.14 9.60
N THR A 83 -20.26 8.11 8.79
CA THR A 83 -19.47 6.86 8.89
C THR A 83 -18.42 6.83 7.77
N PRO A 84 -17.12 6.62 8.07
CA PRO A 84 -16.09 6.54 7.06
C PRO A 84 -16.31 5.39 6.07
N PRO A 85 -16.13 5.62 4.77
CA PRO A 85 -16.16 4.56 3.78
C PRO A 85 -14.92 3.65 3.91
N ALA A 86 -15.02 2.41 3.42
CA ALA A 86 -13.93 1.43 3.52
C ALA A 86 -12.63 1.90 2.82
N TRP A 87 -12.74 2.62 1.71
CA TRP A 87 -11.60 3.18 0.98
C TRP A 87 -10.93 4.38 1.67
N GLY A 88 -11.57 5.01 2.67
CA GLY A 88 -11.03 6.16 3.40
C GLY A 88 -9.66 5.87 4.04
N LYS A 89 -9.42 4.63 4.47
CA LYS A 89 -8.12 4.20 4.98
C LYS A 89 -7.00 4.34 3.93
N ALA A 90 -7.30 4.12 2.66
CA ALA A 90 -6.32 4.27 1.58
C ALA A 90 -5.94 5.76 1.39
N LEU A 91 -6.89 6.69 1.44
CA LEU A 91 -6.60 8.13 1.39
C LEU A 91 -5.75 8.59 2.59
N ARG A 92 -6.01 8.08 3.79
CA ARG A 92 -5.20 8.39 4.97
C ARG A 92 -3.73 7.99 4.76
N ALA A 93 -3.49 6.80 4.21
CA ALA A 93 -2.15 6.35 3.84
C ALA A 93 -1.51 7.17 2.70
N CYS A 94 -2.31 7.90 1.92
CA CYS A 94 -1.88 8.81 0.86
C CYS A 94 -1.69 10.26 1.32
N GLY A 95 -1.70 10.53 2.63
CA GLY A 95 -1.46 11.86 3.17
C GLY A 95 -2.70 12.74 3.31
N PHE A 96 -3.85 12.13 3.60
CA PHE A 96 -5.07 12.85 3.96
C PHE A 96 -5.44 12.63 5.43
N ALA A 97 -5.87 13.69 6.11
CA ALA A 97 -6.53 13.58 7.41
C ALA A 97 -8.01 13.30 7.23
N GLU A 98 -8.55 12.45 8.08
CA GLU A 98 -9.97 12.14 8.14
C GLU A 98 -10.60 12.90 9.30
N THR A 99 -11.65 13.68 9.01
CA THR A 99 -12.45 14.38 10.01
C THR A 99 -13.88 13.88 9.96
N ILE A 100 -14.31 13.25 11.03
CA ILE A 100 -15.66 12.69 11.15
C ILE A 100 -16.58 13.72 11.83
N LEU A 101 -17.59 14.18 11.11
CA LEU A 101 -18.72 14.92 11.66
C LEU A 101 -19.86 13.92 11.86
N ALA A 102 -20.03 13.49 13.09
CA ALA A 102 -21.00 12.46 13.44
C ALA A 102 -22.39 12.73 12.83
N THR A 103 -22.99 11.72 12.27
CA THR A 103 -24.33 11.75 11.62
C THR A 103 -24.47 12.70 10.43
N THR A 104 -23.39 13.36 9.98
CA THR A 104 -23.45 14.37 8.92
C THR A 104 -22.58 14.01 7.73
N ARG A 105 -21.25 13.99 7.90
CA ARG A 105 -20.29 13.76 6.80
C ARG A 105 -18.92 13.32 7.32
N VAL A 106 -18.09 12.89 6.40
CA VAL A 106 -16.66 12.64 6.63
C VAL A 106 -15.87 13.46 5.63
N ASP A 107 -14.96 14.26 6.11
CA ASP A 107 -14.12 15.13 5.29
C ASP A 107 -12.70 14.57 5.23
N TYR A 108 -12.10 14.56 4.04
CA TYR A 108 -10.71 14.20 3.81
C TYR A 108 -9.96 15.44 3.32
N THR A 109 -8.96 15.87 4.07
CA THR A 109 -8.15 17.04 3.74
C THR A 109 -6.68 16.68 3.62
N PRO A 110 -5.95 17.19 2.62
CA PRO A 110 -4.52 16.90 2.48
C PRO A 110 -3.73 17.47 3.68
N ILE A 111 -2.71 16.75 4.12
CA ILE A 111 -1.85 17.13 5.23
C ILE A 111 -0.40 17.20 4.79
N SER A 112 0.41 18.02 5.49
CA SER A 112 1.84 18.15 5.26
C SER A 112 2.69 17.59 6.43
N THR A 113 2.05 17.16 7.51
CA THR A 113 2.69 16.62 8.72
C THR A 113 1.88 15.44 9.25
N SER A 114 2.48 14.63 10.12
CA SER A 114 1.80 13.50 10.78
C SER A 114 1.22 12.48 9.79
N PHE A 115 2.00 12.14 8.78
CA PHE A 115 1.61 11.14 7.79
C PHE A 115 1.40 9.78 8.43
N GLU A 116 0.26 9.18 8.15
CA GLU A 116 -0.03 7.80 8.53
C GLU A 116 0.58 6.81 7.52
N SER A 117 0.68 5.56 7.92
CA SER A 117 1.08 4.45 7.08
C SER A 117 0.07 3.32 7.21
N ALA A 118 0.09 2.41 6.26
CA ALA A 118 -0.82 1.29 6.24
C ALA A 118 -0.08 -0.05 6.08
N CYS A 119 -0.66 -1.07 6.66
CA CYS A 119 -0.33 -2.45 6.41
C CYS A 119 -1.28 -3.00 5.35
N ILE A 120 -0.72 -3.55 4.28
CA ILE A 120 -1.47 -4.14 3.17
C ILE A 120 -1.19 -5.64 3.14
N TYR A 121 -2.26 -6.44 3.23
CA TYR A 121 -2.21 -7.86 2.97
C TYR A 121 -2.91 -8.14 1.65
N TRP A 122 -2.33 -8.97 0.83
CA TRP A 122 -3.04 -9.52 -0.31
C TRP A 122 -2.86 -11.03 -0.37
N TYR A 123 -3.95 -11.67 -0.66
CA TYR A 123 -3.99 -13.11 -0.88
C TYR A 123 -4.02 -13.35 -2.39
N ASP A 124 -3.13 -14.19 -2.86
CA ASP A 124 -3.08 -14.65 -4.24
C ASP A 124 -3.19 -16.17 -4.23
N ASP A 125 -4.40 -16.67 -4.54
CA ASP A 125 -4.73 -18.11 -4.52
C ASP A 125 -4.28 -18.82 -3.23
N GLY A 126 -4.63 -18.22 -2.08
CA GLY A 126 -4.30 -18.74 -0.75
C GLY A 126 -2.89 -18.42 -0.24
N VAL A 127 -2.06 -17.77 -1.03
CA VAL A 127 -0.74 -17.31 -0.59
C VAL A 127 -0.85 -15.88 -0.04
N LEU A 128 -0.48 -15.72 1.22
CA LEU A 128 -0.48 -14.42 1.87
C LEU A 128 0.81 -13.66 1.59
N HIS A 129 0.66 -12.46 1.07
CA HIS A 129 1.72 -11.47 0.96
C HIS A 129 1.44 -10.30 1.90
N LYS A 130 2.49 -9.76 2.50
CA LYS A 130 2.42 -8.65 3.46
C LYS A 130 3.30 -7.50 3.03
N LEU A 131 2.78 -6.29 3.16
CA LEU A 131 3.51 -5.04 2.98
C LEU A 131 3.26 -4.16 4.20
N PHE A 132 4.32 -3.75 4.88
CA PHE A 132 4.27 -2.94 6.10
C PHE A 132 4.74 -1.51 5.82
N GLY A 133 4.18 -0.56 6.55
CA GLY A 133 4.58 0.83 6.48
C GLY A 133 4.34 1.47 5.10
N ALA A 134 3.30 1.00 4.38
CA ALA A 134 2.98 1.53 3.06
C ALA A 134 2.50 2.98 3.17
N ARG A 135 3.03 3.82 2.29
CA ARG A 135 2.55 5.17 2.03
C ARG A 135 2.35 5.32 0.54
N GLY A 136 1.28 5.97 0.14
CA GLY A 136 0.87 6.02 -1.25
C GLY A 136 0.64 7.44 -1.76
N THR A 137 0.27 7.48 -3.02
CA THR A 137 -0.28 8.64 -3.71
C THR A 137 -1.61 8.23 -4.33
N ALA A 138 -2.62 9.08 -4.27
CA ALA A 138 -3.94 8.88 -4.86
C ALA A 138 -4.15 9.81 -6.05
#